data_4fca286ed26e29f037a74520bbcc7caa
#
_entry.id   4fca286ed26e29f037a74520bbcc7caa
#
_cell.length_a   1.000
_cell.length_b   1.000
_cell.length_c   1.000
_cell.angle_alpha   90.00
_cell.angle_beta   90.00
_cell.angle_gamma   90.00
#
_symmetry.space_group_name_H-M   'P 1'
#
loop_
_entity.id
_entity.type
_entity.pdbx_description
1 polymer ?
#
loop_
_entity_poly.entity_id
_entity_poly.type
_entity_poly.pdbx_seq_one_letter_code
_entity_poly.pdbx_strand_id
1 'polypeptide(L)'
;MRRAGVMLALAAVAAVIFPPPAPAGESGPAGFTLGGTPCTLIPVPVVAPAGTGPCEGVRPGGRLETEIGLCTYNFLFSAPDGSRYIGTAGHCILGTTPVAGSAGEKLWPKGGGPTAKTGGKRVGEFAYAVLEDPKDFALIRLDPGVEASAEMCHFGGPTGTFEGHSPDPTVVEYYGNGVGIGSTLPARSGMAIGVPNDDHVYALGLALPGDSGSGVISDGGLAIGVLVTTGLHGFGFDENGLDFGTMGITRIGPQIARASEALGFPLTLVTAG
;
A
#
# COMPACT_ATOMS: atom_id res chain seq x y z
N MET A 1 35.40 23.63 39.01
CA MET A 1 34.05 24.23 38.82
C MET A 1 33.88 24.56 37.33
N ARG A 2 33.18 23.71 36.57
CA ARG A 2 32.86 23.94 35.17
C ARG A 2 31.35 24.07 35.04
N ARG A 3 30.88 25.24 34.63
CA ARG A 3 29.47 25.56 34.39
C ARG A 3 29.05 24.94 33.07
N ALA A 4 28.06 24.05 33.09
CA ALA A 4 27.38 23.55 31.91
C ALA A 4 26.31 24.58 31.50
N GLY A 5 26.44 25.10 30.26
CA GLY A 5 25.44 25.96 29.63
C GLY A 5 24.38 25.09 28.96
N VAL A 6 23.14 25.25 29.38
CA VAL A 6 21.97 24.63 28.76
C VAL A 6 21.57 25.55 27.59
N MET A 7 21.70 25.05 26.35
CA MET A 7 21.11 25.72 25.17
C MET A 7 19.63 25.33 25.07
N LEU A 8 18.77 26.31 25.24
CA LEU A 8 17.35 26.19 24.95
C LEU A 8 17.17 26.39 23.44
N ALA A 9 16.77 25.35 22.73
CA ALA A 9 16.33 25.46 21.34
C ALA A 9 14.87 25.92 21.32
N LEU A 10 14.63 27.14 20.87
CA LEU A 10 13.27 27.63 20.54
C LEU A 10 12.84 26.98 19.23
N ALA A 11 11.83 26.13 19.28
CA ALA A 11 11.11 25.68 18.11
C ALA A 11 10.12 26.78 17.68
N ALA A 12 10.35 27.40 16.54
CA ALA A 12 9.41 28.31 15.92
C ALA A 12 8.27 27.50 15.28
N VAL A 13 7.09 27.56 15.88
CA VAL A 13 5.85 27.04 15.26
C VAL A 13 5.39 28.09 14.26
N ALA A 14 5.53 27.78 12.97
CA ALA A 14 4.93 28.58 11.91
C ALA A 14 3.41 28.34 11.91
N ALA A 15 2.65 29.32 12.38
CA ALA A 15 1.20 29.32 12.26
C ALA A 15 0.83 29.55 10.78
N VAL A 16 0.28 28.55 10.13
CA VAL A 16 -0.34 28.68 8.81
C VAL A 16 -1.67 29.41 9.01
N ILE A 17 -1.73 30.68 8.67
CA ILE A 17 -2.95 31.48 8.69
C ILE A 17 -3.73 31.14 7.40
N PHE A 18 -4.82 30.39 7.52
CA PHE A 18 -5.77 30.20 6.44
C PHE A 18 -6.61 31.48 6.29
N PRO A 19 -6.78 32.01 5.08
CA PRO A 19 -7.73 33.10 4.87
C PRO A 19 -9.17 32.60 5.14
N PRO A 20 -10.06 33.50 5.64
CA PRO A 20 -11.45 33.14 5.85
C PRO A 20 -12.13 32.76 4.52
N PRO A 21 -13.11 31.81 4.53
CA PRO A 21 -13.81 31.45 3.32
C PRO A 21 -14.54 32.66 2.73
N ALA A 22 -14.36 32.85 1.43
CA ALA A 22 -15.09 33.85 0.67
C ALA A 22 -16.60 33.55 0.70
N PRO A 23 -17.50 34.56 0.71
CA PRO A 23 -18.93 34.34 0.68
C PRO A 23 -19.33 33.60 -0.59
N ALA A 24 -20.23 32.62 -0.44
CA ALA A 24 -20.75 31.80 -1.51
C ALA A 24 -21.50 32.68 -2.53
N GLY A 25 -20.81 33.05 -3.59
CA GLY A 25 -21.40 33.55 -4.81
C GLY A 25 -21.50 32.40 -5.79
N GLU A 26 -22.63 32.22 -6.43
CA GLU A 26 -22.82 31.25 -7.50
C GLU A 26 -21.78 31.47 -8.60
N SER A 27 -20.76 30.61 -8.61
CA SER A 27 -19.81 30.53 -9.72
C SER A 27 -19.82 29.07 -10.17
N GLY A 28 -20.20 28.90 -11.45
CA GLY A 28 -20.01 27.63 -12.14
C GLY A 28 -18.55 27.18 -12.06
N PRO A 29 -18.24 25.96 -12.49
CA PRO A 29 -16.93 25.36 -12.28
C PRO A 29 -15.84 26.28 -12.80
N ALA A 30 -14.97 26.76 -11.90
CA ALA A 30 -13.82 27.57 -12.26
C ALA A 30 -12.78 26.66 -12.92
N GLY A 31 -12.85 26.59 -14.25
CA GLY A 31 -11.80 25.99 -15.07
C GLY A 31 -10.60 26.94 -15.11
N PHE A 32 -9.40 26.46 -14.85
CA PHE A 32 -8.20 27.19 -15.24
C PHE A 32 -7.60 26.58 -16.52
N THR A 33 -6.97 27.41 -17.32
CA THR A 33 -6.39 26.96 -18.58
C THR A 33 -4.87 26.96 -18.51
N LEU A 34 -4.23 25.86 -18.88
CA LEU A 34 -2.82 25.80 -19.22
C LEU A 34 -2.69 25.81 -20.76
N GLY A 35 -2.09 26.88 -21.29
CA GLY A 35 -1.86 26.97 -22.73
C GLY A 35 -3.13 27.08 -23.59
N GLY A 36 -4.22 27.66 -23.07
CA GLY A 36 -5.46 27.88 -23.84
C GLY A 36 -6.42 26.69 -23.92
N THR A 37 -6.05 25.54 -23.38
CA THR A 37 -6.95 24.36 -23.32
C THR A 37 -7.65 24.35 -21.96
N PRO A 38 -8.99 24.25 -21.91
CA PRO A 38 -9.70 24.14 -20.65
C PRO A 38 -9.33 22.82 -19.96
N CYS A 39 -8.70 22.90 -18.79
CA CYS A 39 -8.51 21.76 -17.91
C CYS A 39 -9.84 21.49 -17.20
N THR A 40 -10.52 20.45 -17.60
CA THR A 40 -11.63 19.92 -16.82
C THR A 40 -11.04 19.24 -15.59
N LEU A 41 -11.25 19.81 -14.39
CA LEU A 41 -11.01 19.07 -13.17
C LEU A 41 -11.96 17.87 -13.18
N ILE A 42 -11.42 16.68 -13.43
CA ILE A 42 -12.18 15.45 -13.22
C ILE A 42 -12.36 15.36 -11.70
N PRO A 43 -13.57 15.47 -11.16
CA PRO A 43 -13.78 15.26 -9.75
C PRO A 43 -13.38 13.80 -9.48
N VAL A 44 -12.31 13.60 -8.73
CA VAL A 44 -12.02 12.28 -8.16
C VAL A 44 -13.21 11.96 -7.27
N PRO A 45 -14.00 10.92 -7.56
CA PRO A 45 -15.11 10.59 -6.70
C PRO A 45 -14.53 10.29 -5.32
N VAL A 46 -14.83 11.14 -4.36
CA VAL A 46 -14.56 10.82 -2.96
C VAL A 46 -15.62 9.81 -2.57
N VAL A 47 -15.30 8.53 -2.74
CA VAL A 47 -16.12 7.47 -2.15
C VAL A 47 -15.94 7.62 -0.64
N ALA A 48 -17.00 8.06 0.03
CA ALA A 48 -16.98 8.13 1.47
C ALA A 48 -16.75 6.70 1.99
N PRO A 49 -15.70 6.46 2.79
CA PRO A 49 -15.47 5.13 3.32
C PRO A 49 -16.70 4.68 4.12
N ALA A 50 -17.12 3.44 3.94
CA ALA A 50 -18.30 2.87 4.60
C ALA A 50 -18.16 2.80 6.14
N GLY A 51 -16.99 3.15 6.69
CA GLY A 51 -16.72 3.21 8.12
C GLY A 51 -15.36 3.84 8.41
N THR A 52 -15.14 4.24 9.65
CA THR A 52 -13.90 4.88 10.12
C THR A 52 -13.20 4.07 11.23
N GLY A 53 -13.70 2.87 11.52
CA GLY A 53 -13.15 2.02 12.58
C GLY A 53 -11.81 1.39 12.20
N PRO A 54 -11.01 0.97 13.19
CA PRO A 54 -9.75 0.29 12.95
C PRO A 54 -10.00 -1.02 12.19
N CYS A 55 -9.08 -1.36 11.29
CA CYS A 55 -9.09 -2.62 10.58
C CYS A 55 -8.38 -3.69 11.40
N GLU A 56 -9.13 -4.54 12.07
CA GLU A 56 -8.59 -5.58 12.94
C GLU A 56 -8.50 -6.94 12.23
N GLY A 57 -7.56 -7.76 12.71
CA GLY A 57 -7.40 -9.14 12.26
C GLY A 57 -6.57 -9.30 11.00
N VAL A 58 -6.58 -10.53 10.46
CA VAL A 58 -5.86 -10.92 9.26
C VAL A 58 -6.78 -10.72 8.05
N ARG A 59 -6.58 -9.64 7.34
CA ARG A 59 -7.39 -9.24 6.19
C ARG A 59 -6.69 -8.13 5.38
N PRO A 60 -7.09 -7.88 4.14
CA PRO A 60 -6.60 -6.72 3.39
C PRO A 60 -6.81 -5.42 4.18
N GLY A 61 -5.73 -4.66 4.36
CA GLY A 61 -5.70 -3.48 5.20
C GLY A 61 -5.40 -3.73 6.68
N GLY A 62 -5.38 -4.99 7.13
CA GLY A 62 -5.01 -5.34 8.50
C GLY A 62 -3.53 -5.06 8.79
N ARG A 63 -3.21 -4.77 10.06
CA ARG A 63 -1.85 -4.43 10.50
C ARG A 63 -0.98 -5.67 10.64
N LEU A 64 0.16 -5.65 9.98
CA LEU A 64 1.22 -6.64 10.08
C LEU A 64 2.35 -6.12 10.96
N GLU A 65 2.80 -6.95 11.90
CA GLU A 65 3.98 -6.75 12.72
C GLU A 65 5.04 -7.78 12.34
N THR A 66 6.23 -7.31 11.98
CA THR A 66 7.40 -8.12 11.64
C THR A 66 8.58 -7.81 12.55
N GLU A 67 9.67 -8.54 12.41
CA GLU A 67 10.90 -8.27 13.17
C GLU A 67 11.56 -6.92 12.79
N ILE A 68 11.27 -6.42 11.61
CA ILE A 68 11.88 -5.18 11.11
C ILE A 68 10.93 -3.97 11.10
N GLY A 69 9.66 -4.16 11.46
CA GLY A 69 8.74 -3.03 11.55
C GLY A 69 7.26 -3.37 11.36
N LEU A 70 6.51 -2.33 11.05
CA LEU A 70 5.08 -2.38 10.83
C LEU A 70 4.79 -2.22 9.34
N CYS A 71 3.89 -3.06 8.85
CA CYS A 71 3.39 -3.04 7.48
C CYS A 71 1.88 -3.30 7.49
N THR A 72 1.33 -3.44 6.29
CA THR A 72 -0.09 -3.71 6.06
C THR A 72 -0.23 -4.97 5.20
N TYR A 73 -1.28 -5.75 5.44
CA TYR A 73 -1.63 -6.88 4.59
C TYR A 73 -2.28 -6.44 3.29
N ASN A 74 -1.99 -7.17 2.19
CA ASN A 74 -2.75 -7.02 0.94
C ASN A 74 -3.88 -8.05 0.86
N PHE A 75 -3.75 -9.08 0.04
CA PHE A 75 -4.84 -9.98 -0.29
C PHE A 75 -4.64 -11.38 0.30
N LEU A 76 -5.76 -12.08 0.47
CA LEU A 76 -5.79 -13.47 0.89
C LEU A 76 -5.70 -14.40 -0.33
N PHE A 77 -4.91 -15.45 -0.20
CA PHE A 77 -4.73 -16.48 -1.24
C PHE A 77 -4.96 -17.87 -0.66
N SER A 78 -5.43 -18.77 -1.50
CA SER A 78 -5.54 -20.20 -1.19
C SER A 78 -4.62 -21.03 -2.07
N ALA A 79 -4.13 -22.14 -1.51
CA ALA A 79 -3.38 -23.17 -2.22
C ALA A 79 -4.22 -24.45 -2.38
N PRO A 80 -3.86 -25.36 -3.32
CA PRO A 80 -4.62 -26.59 -3.58
C PRO A 80 -4.73 -27.52 -2.38
N ASP A 81 -3.77 -27.49 -1.45
CA ASP A 81 -3.77 -28.29 -0.22
C ASP A 81 -4.64 -27.70 0.90
N GLY A 82 -5.35 -26.61 0.63
CA GLY A 82 -6.18 -25.88 1.59
C GLY A 82 -5.41 -24.90 2.47
N SER A 83 -4.09 -24.79 2.33
CA SER A 83 -3.29 -23.77 3.03
C SER A 83 -3.71 -22.38 2.58
N ARG A 84 -3.74 -21.44 3.52
CA ARG A 84 -4.05 -20.04 3.26
C ARG A 84 -2.82 -19.17 3.45
N TYR A 85 -2.72 -18.17 2.61
CA TYR A 85 -1.65 -17.19 2.62
C TYR A 85 -2.23 -15.77 2.62
N ILE A 86 -1.59 -14.87 3.33
CA ILE A 86 -1.87 -13.43 3.26
C ILE A 86 -0.62 -12.73 2.72
N GLY A 87 -0.83 -11.79 1.81
CA GLY A 87 0.29 -11.07 1.19
C GLY A 87 0.66 -9.79 1.93
N THR A 88 1.88 -9.31 1.65
CA THR A 88 2.40 -7.99 2.02
C THR A 88 3.51 -7.59 1.04
N ALA A 89 4.24 -6.51 1.28
CA ALA A 89 5.43 -6.16 0.50
C ALA A 89 6.66 -6.99 0.92
N GLY A 90 7.56 -7.26 0.00
CA GLY A 90 8.80 -8.02 0.25
C GLY A 90 9.73 -7.30 1.19
N HIS A 91 9.86 -5.98 1.04
CA HIS A 91 10.68 -5.18 1.95
C HIS A 91 10.22 -5.22 3.41
N CYS A 92 8.98 -5.61 3.69
CA CYS A 92 8.46 -5.78 5.05
C CYS A 92 9.14 -6.90 5.85
N ILE A 93 9.90 -7.78 5.17
CA ILE A 93 10.67 -8.85 5.81
C ILE A 93 12.12 -8.90 5.34
N LEU A 94 12.41 -8.48 4.11
CA LEU A 94 13.77 -8.48 3.58
C LEU A 94 14.53 -7.19 3.93
N GLY A 95 13.83 -6.17 4.40
CA GLY A 95 14.38 -4.86 4.75
C GLY A 95 14.42 -3.92 3.55
N THR A 96 14.47 -2.64 3.82
CA THR A 96 14.75 -1.63 2.80
C THR A 96 16.26 -1.53 2.64
N THR A 97 16.81 -2.09 1.59
CA THR A 97 18.19 -1.79 1.24
C THR A 97 18.22 -0.52 0.38
N PRO A 98 18.75 0.59 0.89
CA PRO A 98 18.96 1.81 0.08
C PRO A 98 20.05 1.62 -0.98
N VAL A 99 20.73 0.49 -0.98
CA VAL A 99 21.76 0.16 -1.95
C VAL A 99 21.12 -0.68 -3.03
N ALA A 100 21.28 -0.28 -4.27
CA ALA A 100 20.91 -0.99 -5.50
C ALA A 100 21.50 -2.42 -5.56
N GLY A 101 21.08 -3.25 -4.68
CA GLY A 101 21.37 -4.66 -4.55
C GLY A 101 20.08 -5.27 -4.06
N SER A 102 19.36 -5.88 -4.98
CA SER A 102 18.19 -6.68 -4.67
C SER A 102 18.50 -7.58 -3.47
N ALA A 103 17.61 -7.63 -2.49
CA ALA A 103 17.65 -8.69 -1.49
C ALA A 103 17.33 -10.06 -2.12
N GLY A 104 16.97 -10.04 -3.41
CA GLY A 104 16.66 -11.21 -4.20
C GLY A 104 15.32 -11.84 -3.82
N GLU A 105 15.19 -13.09 -4.23
CA GLU A 105 14.04 -13.93 -3.92
C GLU A 105 14.40 -14.88 -2.77
N LYS A 106 13.46 -15.09 -1.85
CA LYS A 106 13.67 -15.99 -0.71
C LYS A 106 12.46 -16.86 -0.46
N LEU A 107 12.73 -18.14 -0.27
CA LEU A 107 11.77 -19.16 0.11
C LEU A 107 12.11 -19.70 1.49
N TRP A 108 11.10 -19.94 2.30
CA TRP A 108 11.26 -20.61 3.59
C TRP A 108 10.42 -21.90 3.63
N PRO A 109 11.02 -23.01 4.08
CA PRO A 109 10.26 -24.23 4.31
C PRO A 109 9.23 -24.02 5.41
N LYS A 110 8.23 -24.89 5.46
CA LYS A 110 7.22 -24.86 6.52
C LYS A 110 7.90 -25.04 7.89
N GLY A 111 7.62 -24.14 8.80
CA GLY A 111 8.22 -24.10 10.14
C GLY A 111 9.57 -23.37 10.21
N GLY A 112 10.06 -22.81 9.09
CA GLY A 112 11.39 -22.18 9.03
C GLY A 112 11.37 -20.70 8.68
N GLY A 113 10.21 -20.13 8.43
CA GLY A 113 10.08 -18.71 8.08
C GLY A 113 10.01 -17.77 9.28
N PRO A 114 10.38 -16.50 9.09
CA PRO A 114 10.18 -15.47 10.11
C PRO A 114 8.71 -15.36 10.54
N THR A 115 8.49 -15.03 11.81
CA THR A 115 7.14 -14.94 12.37
C THR A 115 6.44 -13.66 11.94
N ALA A 116 5.18 -13.80 11.51
CA ALA A 116 4.24 -12.70 11.29
C ALA A 116 3.28 -12.58 12.48
N LYS A 117 2.99 -11.35 12.92
CA LYS A 117 2.10 -11.07 14.04
C LYS A 117 1.06 -10.02 13.69
N THR A 118 -0.06 -10.06 14.41
CA THR A 118 -1.11 -9.04 14.41
C THR A 118 -1.58 -8.82 15.84
N GLY A 119 -1.53 -7.60 16.33
CA GLY A 119 -1.86 -7.29 17.73
C GLY A 119 -1.00 -8.06 18.73
N GLY A 120 0.28 -8.24 18.43
CA GLY A 120 1.24 -9.00 19.23
C GLY A 120 1.09 -10.52 19.17
N LYS A 121 0.05 -11.05 18.51
CA LYS A 121 -0.19 -12.51 18.39
C LYS A 121 0.38 -13.04 17.09
N ARG A 122 1.05 -14.19 17.14
CA ARG A 122 1.50 -14.90 15.96
C ARG A 122 0.27 -15.31 15.11
N VAL A 123 0.36 -15.04 13.81
CA VAL A 123 -0.66 -15.45 12.83
C VAL A 123 -0.12 -16.39 11.76
N GLY A 124 1.19 -16.51 11.64
CA GLY A 124 1.83 -17.37 10.66
C GLY A 124 3.31 -17.09 10.52
N GLU A 125 3.86 -17.54 9.41
CA GLU A 125 5.26 -17.39 9.04
C GLU A 125 5.41 -16.99 7.58
N PHE A 126 6.45 -16.23 7.26
CA PHE A 126 6.78 -15.95 5.88
C PHE A 126 7.15 -17.24 5.14
N ALA A 127 6.61 -17.45 3.96
CA ALA A 127 6.88 -18.58 3.09
C ALA A 127 7.65 -18.16 1.83
N TYR A 128 7.43 -16.93 1.37
CA TYR A 128 8.01 -16.37 0.16
C TYR A 128 8.20 -14.88 0.32
N ALA A 129 9.27 -14.35 -0.23
CA ALA A 129 9.45 -12.91 -0.42
C ALA A 129 10.38 -12.64 -1.60
N VAL A 130 10.13 -11.56 -2.33
CA VAL A 130 11.00 -11.01 -3.36
C VAL A 130 11.15 -9.51 -3.16
N LEU A 131 12.38 -9.02 -3.30
CA LEU A 131 12.72 -7.61 -3.30
C LEU A 131 13.78 -7.36 -4.37
N GLU A 132 13.32 -7.03 -5.56
CA GLU A 132 14.12 -6.67 -6.73
C GLU A 132 13.30 -5.65 -7.51
N ASP A 133 13.87 -4.51 -7.86
CA ASP A 133 13.14 -3.53 -8.67
C ASP A 133 12.72 -4.16 -10.02
N PRO A 134 11.45 -4.15 -10.39
CA PRO A 134 10.25 -3.58 -9.75
C PRO A 134 9.45 -4.55 -8.87
N LYS A 135 10.02 -5.69 -8.47
CA LYS A 135 9.34 -6.75 -7.71
C LYS A 135 9.48 -6.49 -6.21
N ASP A 136 8.36 -6.37 -5.53
CA ASP A 136 8.33 -6.19 -4.08
C ASP A 136 7.06 -6.83 -3.52
N PHE A 137 7.18 -8.10 -3.13
CA PHE A 137 6.04 -8.90 -2.69
C PHE A 137 6.47 -9.98 -1.70
N ALA A 138 5.62 -10.31 -0.74
CA ALA A 138 5.82 -11.42 0.17
C ALA A 138 4.51 -12.11 0.53
N LEU A 139 4.63 -13.37 0.93
CA LEU A 139 3.53 -14.23 1.37
C LEU A 139 3.83 -14.82 2.74
N ILE A 140 2.82 -14.71 3.59
CA ILE A 140 2.77 -15.30 4.93
C ILE A 140 1.83 -16.50 4.87
N ARG A 141 2.35 -17.71 5.15
CA ARG A 141 1.53 -18.89 5.39
C ARG A 141 0.85 -18.73 6.74
N LEU A 142 -0.48 -18.74 6.77
CA LEU A 142 -1.24 -18.64 8.00
C LEU A 142 -1.16 -19.95 8.80
N ASP A 143 -1.06 -19.81 10.12
CA ASP A 143 -1.13 -20.97 11.01
C ASP A 143 -2.54 -21.59 10.98
N PRO A 144 -2.68 -22.90 11.18
CA PRO A 144 -3.99 -23.56 11.25
C PRO A 144 -4.89 -22.93 12.31
N GLY A 145 -6.14 -22.66 11.94
CA GLY A 145 -7.13 -22.06 12.85
C GLY A 145 -7.09 -20.52 12.96
N VAL A 146 -6.14 -19.85 12.29
CA VAL A 146 -6.17 -18.39 12.19
C VAL A 146 -7.35 -17.98 11.33
N GLU A 147 -8.24 -17.17 11.89
CA GLU A 147 -9.32 -16.56 11.13
C GLU A 147 -8.76 -15.45 10.23
N ALA A 148 -9.16 -15.49 8.96
CA ALA A 148 -8.78 -14.49 7.97
C ALA A 148 -9.97 -14.18 7.06
N SER A 149 -10.14 -12.90 6.75
CA SER A 149 -11.15 -12.42 5.81
C SER A 149 -10.52 -12.01 4.49
N ALA A 150 -11.20 -12.24 3.38
CA ALA A 150 -10.80 -11.70 2.08
C ALA A 150 -11.21 -10.24 1.90
N GLU A 151 -12.17 -9.78 2.70
CA GLU A 151 -12.76 -8.46 2.56
C GLU A 151 -11.84 -7.35 3.05
N MET A 152 -11.54 -6.39 2.17
CA MET A 152 -10.77 -5.21 2.52
C MET A 152 -11.56 -4.30 3.46
N CYS A 153 -10.88 -3.78 4.47
CA CYS A 153 -11.43 -2.81 5.39
C CYS A 153 -12.00 -1.60 4.64
N HIS A 154 -13.18 -1.18 4.96
CA HIS A 154 -13.96 -0.05 4.44
C HIS A 154 -14.44 -0.16 2.99
N PHE A 155 -13.68 -0.78 2.11
CA PHE A 155 -13.97 -0.78 0.68
C PHE A 155 -14.64 -2.06 0.19
N GLY A 156 -14.56 -3.17 0.96
CA GLY A 156 -14.94 -4.47 0.43
C GLY A 156 -13.92 -4.99 -0.59
N GLY A 157 -14.32 -5.95 -1.44
CA GLY A 157 -13.38 -6.56 -2.39
C GLY A 157 -12.24 -7.33 -1.72
N PRO A 158 -11.34 -7.94 -2.51
CA PRO A 158 -11.32 -7.90 -3.97
C PRO A 158 -12.41 -8.78 -4.60
N THR A 159 -12.93 -8.36 -5.73
CA THR A 159 -13.92 -9.10 -6.54
C THR A 159 -13.26 -9.92 -7.66
N GLY A 160 -11.97 -9.74 -7.88
CA GLY A 160 -11.14 -10.37 -8.91
C GLY A 160 -9.82 -9.66 -9.06
N THR A 161 -9.04 -10.03 -10.08
CA THR A 161 -7.76 -9.39 -10.41
C THR A 161 -7.96 -8.39 -11.56
N PHE A 162 -7.32 -7.24 -11.46
CA PHE A 162 -7.31 -6.23 -12.53
C PHE A 162 -6.26 -6.61 -13.58
N GLU A 163 -6.72 -7.11 -14.72
CA GLU A 163 -5.85 -7.54 -15.82
C GLU A 163 -5.54 -6.40 -16.83
N GLY A 164 -6.18 -5.25 -16.65
CA GLY A 164 -6.13 -4.17 -17.64
C GLY A 164 -4.80 -3.41 -17.65
N HIS A 165 -4.42 -2.98 -18.86
CA HIS A 165 -3.47 -1.91 -19.12
C HIS A 165 -4.29 -0.68 -19.53
N SER A 166 -5.14 -0.16 -18.64
CA SER A 166 -5.95 0.99 -19.00
C SER A 166 -5.07 2.23 -19.09
N PRO A 167 -5.05 2.95 -20.23
CA PRO A 167 -4.47 4.26 -20.33
C PRO A 167 -5.31 5.32 -19.61
N ASP A 168 -6.56 4.98 -19.26
CA ASP A 168 -7.47 5.89 -18.57
C ASP A 168 -7.18 5.96 -17.10
N PRO A 169 -7.28 7.14 -16.47
CA PRO A 169 -7.15 7.30 -15.04
C PRO A 169 -8.16 6.41 -14.33
N THR A 170 -7.67 5.52 -13.47
CA THR A 170 -8.49 4.62 -12.66
C THR A 170 -8.39 5.06 -11.21
N VAL A 171 -9.53 5.22 -10.56
CA VAL A 171 -9.55 5.45 -9.11
C VAL A 171 -9.01 4.19 -8.42
N VAL A 172 -8.08 4.39 -7.53
CA VAL A 172 -7.50 3.34 -6.70
C VAL A 172 -7.85 3.58 -5.25
N GLU A 173 -8.13 2.52 -4.54
CA GLU A 173 -8.56 2.54 -3.15
C GLU A 173 -7.72 1.57 -2.33
N TYR A 174 -7.34 1.97 -1.13
CA TYR A 174 -6.60 1.12 -0.21
C TYR A 174 -6.81 1.53 1.24
N TYR A 175 -6.66 0.57 2.13
CA TYR A 175 -6.61 0.79 3.57
C TYR A 175 -5.19 0.50 4.07
N GLY A 176 -4.59 1.45 4.77
CA GLY A 176 -3.20 1.32 5.23
C GLY A 176 -3.03 1.69 6.69
N ASN A 177 -1.91 1.23 7.27
CA ASN A 177 -1.54 1.46 8.67
C ASN A 177 -0.40 2.48 8.78
N GLY A 178 -0.39 3.49 7.92
CA GLY A 178 0.62 4.53 7.91
C GLY A 178 0.72 5.30 9.22
N VAL A 179 1.94 5.73 9.57
CA VAL A 179 2.19 6.53 10.76
C VAL A 179 1.68 7.97 10.62
N GLY A 180 1.56 8.67 11.74
CA GLY A 180 1.16 10.08 11.76
C GLY A 180 -0.26 10.28 11.22
N ILE A 181 -0.43 11.13 10.20
CA ILE A 181 -1.74 11.37 9.57
C ILE A 181 -2.35 10.11 8.96
N GLY A 182 -1.53 9.12 8.57
CA GLY A 182 -1.99 7.85 8.06
C GLY A 182 -2.81 7.05 9.07
N SER A 183 -2.54 7.20 10.37
CA SER A 183 -3.30 6.52 11.42
C SER A 183 -4.67 7.15 11.67
N THR A 184 -4.89 8.39 11.26
CA THR A 184 -6.18 9.08 11.38
C THR A 184 -7.01 9.01 10.11
N LEU A 185 -6.36 8.76 8.97
CA LEU A 185 -6.98 8.59 7.65
C LEU A 185 -6.50 7.27 7.03
N PRO A 186 -6.90 6.12 7.58
CA PRO A 186 -6.41 4.84 7.10
C PRO A 186 -7.02 4.43 5.75
N ALA A 187 -8.28 4.76 5.49
CA ALA A 187 -8.95 4.54 4.20
C ALA A 187 -8.64 5.71 3.28
N ARG A 188 -8.04 5.42 2.13
CA ARG A 188 -7.58 6.43 1.18
C ARG A 188 -7.85 6.03 -0.24
N SER A 189 -7.99 7.03 -1.09
CA SER A 189 -8.16 6.89 -2.53
C SER A 189 -7.08 7.67 -3.26
N GLY A 190 -6.80 7.25 -4.47
CA GLY A 190 -5.88 7.91 -5.38
C GLY A 190 -6.33 7.73 -6.82
N MET A 191 -5.48 8.14 -7.76
CA MET A 191 -5.75 8.00 -9.18
C MET A 191 -4.54 7.40 -9.87
N ALA A 192 -4.70 6.23 -10.47
CA ALA A 192 -3.66 5.62 -11.29
C ALA A 192 -3.35 6.51 -12.49
N ILE A 193 -2.07 6.76 -12.73
CA ILE A 193 -1.58 7.61 -13.83
C ILE A 193 -0.91 6.81 -14.94
N GLY A 194 -1.04 5.50 -14.89
CA GLY A 194 -0.56 4.60 -15.91
C GLY A 194 0.24 3.42 -15.40
N VAL A 195 0.65 2.57 -16.32
CA VAL A 195 1.52 1.42 -16.09
C VAL A 195 2.86 1.74 -16.72
N PRO A 196 3.90 2.08 -15.93
CA PRO A 196 5.21 2.37 -16.48
C PRO A 196 5.90 1.12 -17.05
N ASN A 197 5.51 -0.07 -16.55
CA ASN A 197 5.95 -1.38 -17.03
C ASN A 197 4.93 -2.46 -16.66
N ASP A 198 5.20 -3.71 -17.05
CA ASP A 198 4.28 -4.84 -16.79
C ASP A 198 4.14 -5.17 -15.30
N ASP A 199 5.06 -4.74 -14.48
CA ASP A 199 5.10 -5.05 -13.05
C ASP A 199 4.61 -3.91 -12.14
N HIS A 200 4.55 -2.66 -12.64
CA HIS A 200 4.28 -1.48 -11.81
C HIS A 200 3.15 -0.60 -12.35
N VAL A 201 2.37 -0.04 -11.43
CA VAL A 201 1.43 1.06 -11.65
C VAL A 201 1.83 2.21 -10.75
N TYR A 202 1.84 3.42 -11.26
CA TYR A 202 1.95 4.62 -10.43
C TYR A 202 0.59 5.28 -10.24
N ALA A 203 0.40 5.88 -9.07
CA ALA A 203 -0.80 6.61 -8.76
C ALA A 203 -0.49 7.93 -8.04
N LEU A 204 -1.35 8.91 -8.26
CA LEU A 204 -1.43 10.09 -7.40
C LEU A 204 -2.19 9.70 -6.15
N GLY A 205 -1.63 9.97 -4.99
CA GLY A 205 -2.23 9.63 -3.70
C GLY A 205 -1.24 9.81 -2.56
N LEU A 206 -1.73 9.67 -1.34
CA LEU A 206 -0.93 9.80 -0.13
C LEU A 206 -0.56 8.44 0.42
N ALA A 207 0.72 8.09 0.39
CA ALA A 207 1.27 6.91 1.08
C ALA A 207 2.27 7.34 2.15
N LEU A 208 2.33 6.59 3.25
CA LEU A 208 3.15 6.89 4.41
C LEU A 208 3.83 5.61 4.93
N PRO A 209 4.97 5.71 5.63
CA PRO A 209 5.60 4.56 6.25
C PRO A 209 4.60 3.77 7.11
N GLY A 210 4.53 2.45 6.91
CA GLY A 210 3.53 1.56 7.50
C GLY A 210 2.38 1.18 6.56
N ASP A 211 2.15 1.93 5.49
CA ASP A 211 1.22 1.55 4.41
C ASP A 211 1.80 0.47 3.49
N SER A 212 3.09 0.29 3.53
CA SER A 212 3.80 -0.76 2.79
C SER A 212 3.09 -2.10 2.88
N GLY A 213 2.83 -2.70 1.73
CA GLY A 213 2.14 -3.97 1.65
C GLY A 213 0.62 -3.88 1.52
N SER A 214 0.00 -2.70 1.68
CA SER A 214 -1.44 -2.52 1.48
C SER A 214 -1.89 -3.05 0.12
N GLY A 215 -2.99 -3.79 0.11
CA GLY A 215 -3.68 -4.12 -1.12
C GLY A 215 -4.33 -2.88 -1.72
N VAL A 216 -4.20 -2.72 -3.02
CA VAL A 216 -4.81 -1.64 -3.79
C VAL A 216 -5.83 -2.22 -4.75
N ILE A 217 -7.05 -1.73 -4.69
CA ILE A 217 -8.16 -2.13 -5.56
C ILE A 217 -8.61 -0.97 -6.44
N SER A 218 -9.29 -1.27 -7.52
CA SER A 218 -10.04 -0.27 -8.31
C SER A 218 -11.34 0.09 -7.60
N ASP A 219 -11.98 1.16 -8.04
CA ASP A 219 -13.35 1.54 -7.63
C ASP A 219 -14.40 0.46 -7.91
N GLY A 220 -14.12 -0.48 -8.82
CA GLY A 220 -14.91 -1.69 -9.06
C GLY A 220 -14.52 -2.89 -8.19
N GLY A 221 -13.62 -2.72 -7.23
CA GLY A 221 -13.19 -3.77 -6.30
C GLY A 221 -12.18 -4.77 -6.87
N LEU A 222 -11.64 -4.57 -8.07
CA LEU A 222 -10.62 -5.47 -8.64
C LEU A 222 -9.25 -5.21 -8.02
N ALA A 223 -8.54 -6.26 -7.61
CA ALA A 223 -7.18 -6.18 -7.08
C ALA A 223 -6.20 -5.70 -8.16
N ILE A 224 -5.65 -4.52 -7.98
CA ILE A 224 -4.65 -3.92 -8.86
C ILE A 224 -3.26 -4.39 -8.45
N GLY A 225 -2.90 -4.22 -7.19
CA GLY A 225 -1.55 -4.49 -6.74
C GLY A 225 -1.31 -4.26 -5.26
N VAL A 226 -0.06 -4.08 -4.94
CA VAL A 226 0.48 -3.90 -3.60
C VAL A 226 1.19 -2.55 -3.53
N LEU A 227 0.84 -1.74 -2.56
CA LEU A 227 1.51 -0.47 -2.30
C LEU A 227 2.91 -0.73 -1.74
N VAL A 228 3.95 -0.26 -2.43
CA VAL A 228 5.33 -0.58 -2.07
C VAL A 228 6.21 0.65 -1.87
N THR A 229 5.92 1.76 -2.53
CA THR A 229 6.73 2.98 -2.39
C THR A 229 5.88 4.23 -2.22
N THR A 230 6.47 5.22 -1.53
CA THR A 230 6.03 6.61 -1.57
C THR A 230 6.92 7.33 -2.57
N GLY A 231 6.31 8.00 -3.55
CA GLY A 231 7.06 8.72 -4.58
C GLY A 231 7.27 7.96 -5.89
N LEU A 232 7.66 8.71 -6.91
CA LEU A 232 7.97 8.20 -8.25
C LEU A 232 9.49 7.94 -8.33
N HIS A 233 9.94 6.75 -8.00
CA HIS A 233 11.32 6.36 -8.30
C HIS A 233 11.58 6.41 -9.81
N GLY A 234 12.55 7.20 -10.24
CA GLY A 234 12.98 7.27 -11.63
C GLY A 234 12.54 8.49 -12.44
N PHE A 235 11.74 9.39 -11.90
CA PHE A 235 11.36 10.64 -12.58
C PHE A 235 12.22 11.87 -12.20
N GLY A 236 13.45 11.65 -11.72
CA GLY A 236 14.41 12.75 -11.49
C GLY A 236 14.10 13.62 -10.27
N PHE A 237 13.26 13.16 -9.39
CA PHE A 237 13.08 13.74 -8.06
C PHE A 237 14.17 13.21 -7.13
N ASP A 238 14.75 14.13 -6.38
CA ASP A 238 15.89 13.96 -5.51
C ASP A 238 15.79 12.68 -4.64
N GLU A 239 16.88 11.93 -4.58
CA GLU A 239 17.04 10.69 -3.77
C GLU A 239 16.72 10.89 -2.28
N ASN A 240 16.53 12.11 -1.82
CA ASN A 240 16.21 12.50 -0.45
C ASN A 240 14.78 13.07 -0.28
N GLY A 241 13.98 13.18 -1.34
CA GLY A 241 12.62 13.70 -1.29
C GLY A 241 11.60 12.63 -0.96
N LEU A 242 10.91 12.77 0.18
CA LEU A 242 9.61 12.15 0.38
C LEU A 242 8.63 12.84 -0.59
N ASP A 243 8.41 12.22 -1.73
CA ASP A 243 7.43 12.68 -2.71
C ASP A 243 6.02 12.46 -2.16
N PHE A 244 5.56 13.40 -1.36
CA PHE A 244 4.19 13.43 -0.89
C PHE A 244 3.27 13.71 -2.09
N GLY A 245 2.49 12.72 -2.48
CA GLY A 245 1.49 12.87 -3.52
C GLY A 245 1.55 11.83 -4.64
N THR A 246 2.56 10.97 -4.63
CA THR A 246 2.64 9.84 -5.55
C THR A 246 2.94 8.53 -4.81
N MET A 247 2.56 7.42 -5.39
CA MET A 247 2.77 6.09 -4.82
C MET A 247 3.03 5.06 -5.92
N GLY A 248 3.94 4.13 -5.66
CA GLY A 248 4.23 2.99 -6.51
C GLY A 248 3.48 1.75 -6.03
N ILE A 249 2.89 1.05 -6.98
CA ILE A 249 2.06 -0.12 -6.77
C ILE A 249 2.63 -1.24 -7.63
N THR A 250 3.12 -2.33 -7.03
CA THR A 250 3.52 -3.50 -7.80
C THR A 250 2.27 -4.32 -8.16
N ARG A 251 2.11 -4.69 -9.44
CA ARG A 251 0.91 -5.38 -9.93
C ARG A 251 0.77 -6.77 -9.35
N ILE A 252 -0.43 -7.11 -8.90
CA ILE A 252 -0.68 -8.36 -8.17
C ILE A 252 -0.60 -9.60 -9.07
N GLY A 253 -1.07 -9.55 -10.30
CA GLY A 253 -1.05 -10.68 -11.23
C GLY A 253 0.34 -11.28 -11.44
N PRO A 254 1.34 -10.50 -11.89
CA PRO A 254 2.72 -10.96 -12.02
C PRO A 254 3.32 -11.48 -10.71
N GLN A 255 2.98 -10.87 -9.56
CA GLN A 255 3.51 -11.33 -8.26
C GLN A 255 2.93 -12.70 -7.87
N ILE A 256 1.62 -12.91 -8.07
CA ILE A 256 0.99 -14.21 -7.83
C ILE A 256 1.61 -15.29 -8.73
N ALA A 257 1.84 -14.99 -10.01
CA ALA A 257 2.43 -15.92 -10.94
C ALA A 257 3.83 -16.38 -10.50
N ARG A 258 4.71 -15.42 -10.15
CA ARG A 258 6.06 -15.70 -9.65
C ARG A 258 6.04 -16.49 -8.35
N ALA A 259 5.23 -16.06 -7.39
CA ALA A 259 5.14 -16.76 -6.11
C ALA A 259 4.61 -18.19 -6.28
N SER A 260 3.66 -18.42 -7.20
CA SER A 260 3.15 -19.74 -7.53
C SER A 260 4.23 -20.65 -8.13
N GLU A 261 5.04 -20.09 -9.04
CA GLU A 261 6.18 -20.81 -9.63
C GLU A 261 7.21 -21.16 -8.56
N ALA A 262 7.60 -20.21 -7.73
CA ALA A 262 8.59 -20.38 -6.67
C ALA A 262 8.15 -21.40 -5.60
N LEU A 263 6.87 -21.39 -5.24
CA LEU A 263 6.29 -22.30 -4.26
C LEU A 263 6.00 -23.70 -4.84
N GLY A 264 5.94 -23.83 -6.18
CA GLY A 264 5.69 -25.09 -6.88
C GLY A 264 4.21 -25.51 -6.93
N PHE A 265 3.28 -24.58 -6.63
CA PHE A 265 1.83 -24.80 -6.73
C PHE A 265 1.10 -23.50 -7.04
N PRO A 266 -0.09 -23.55 -7.67
CA PRO A 266 -0.85 -22.37 -7.98
C PRO A 266 -1.44 -21.73 -6.72
N LEU A 267 -1.35 -20.41 -6.66
CA LEU A 267 -2.06 -19.58 -5.69
C LEU A 267 -3.28 -18.98 -6.36
N THR A 268 -4.40 -18.99 -5.64
CA THR A 268 -5.65 -18.38 -6.10
C THR A 268 -6.03 -17.24 -5.18
N LEU A 269 -6.30 -16.07 -5.75
CA LEU A 269 -6.84 -14.93 -5.01
C LEU A 269 -8.21 -15.33 -4.42
N VAL A 270 -8.37 -15.11 -3.12
CA VAL A 270 -9.68 -15.30 -2.47
C VAL A 270 -10.45 -13.99 -2.59
N THR A 271 -11.58 -14.04 -3.27
CA THR A 271 -12.45 -12.89 -3.45
C THR A 271 -13.40 -12.71 -2.27
N ALA A 272 -13.72 -11.47 -1.96
CA ALA A 272 -14.86 -11.13 -1.10
C ALA A 272 -16.13 -11.20 -1.97
N GLY A 273 -17.10 -11.99 -1.51
CA GLY A 273 -18.36 -12.21 -2.21
C GLY A 273 -19.30 -11.00 -2.13
#